data_fdb64b7b4a9ea77a39ad62aa490467c8
#
_entry.id   fdb64b7b4a9ea77a39ad62aa490467c8
#
_cell.length_a   1.000
_cell.length_b   1.000
_cell.length_c   1.000
_cell.angle_alpha   90.00
_cell.angle_beta   90.00
_cell.angle_gamma   90.00
#
_symmetry.space_group_name_H-M   'P 1'
#
loop_
_entity.id
_entity.type
_entity.pdbx_description
1 polymer ?
#
loop_
_entity_poly.entity_id
_entity_poly.type
_entity_poly.pdbx_seq_one_letter_code
_entity_poly.pdbx_strand_id
1 'polypeptide(L)'
;VNQFEQRILQVTGAKAISNIETLQTLWGGYGALLRVSLDGGLYRSVITKQIDLPDFSEKEAHPRGWDTQLSHARKLKSYQVELTWYKEFASLCDENHKVPLCLDSACEGQSMMFILEDLAALGYPNALSLPTEAAIYAGLSWLASFHAHFMNVAPKGLWDEGTYWHLKTRPDELAVLQDQSLKQAANDIDLLLTKNKYQTLVHGDAKLANFCFSTSHQSAAAVDFQYVGRGCGMKDVALFLSSVLTFEETSQHVETYLKHYFRELTSSLEEFQPSLDAQDVVTTWMKLYPVAWADFQRFVKGWSPDHWKINPFTESLTEQAISLLPALKRELLLRR
;
A
#
# COMPACT_ATOMS: atom_id res chain seq x y z
N VAL A 1 34.39 -12.18 2.17
CA VAL A 1 33.14 -11.58 2.64
C VAL A 1 33.13 -10.16 2.13
N ASN A 2 32.20 -9.80 1.26
CA ASN A 2 32.11 -8.44 0.74
C ASN A 2 31.50 -7.50 1.81
N GLN A 3 31.53 -6.19 1.59
CA GLN A 3 31.04 -5.19 2.55
C GLN A 3 29.57 -5.41 2.94
N PHE A 4 28.74 -5.85 1.98
CA PHE A 4 27.34 -6.21 2.19
C PHE A 4 27.19 -7.37 3.18
N GLU A 5 27.90 -8.49 2.95
CA GLU A 5 27.85 -9.67 3.83
C GLU A 5 28.38 -9.34 5.24
N GLN A 6 29.46 -8.55 5.33
CA GLN A 6 30.00 -8.12 6.63
C GLN A 6 28.96 -7.33 7.44
N ARG A 7 28.23 -6.43 6.78
CA ARG A 7 27.20 -5.63 7.42
C ARG A 7 26.05 -6.50 7.95
N ILE A 8 25.59 -7.49 7.17
CA ILE A 8 24.57 -8.43 7.61
C ILE A 8 25.04 -9.20 8.85
N LEU A 9 26.25 -9.77 8.83
CA LEU A 9 26.79 -10.51 9.96
C LEU A 9 26.92 -9.64 11.22
N GLN A 10 27.36 -8.41 11.05
CA GLN A 10 27.49 -7.46 12.16
C GLN A 10 26.12 -7.13 12.80
N VAL A 11 25.12 -6.84 11.98
CA VAL A 11 23.79 -6.41 12.45
C VAL A 11 23.03 -7.58 13.09
N THR A 12 23.17 -8.79 12.54
CA THR A 12 22.43 -9.99 13.00
C THR A 12 23.14 -10.76 14.11
N GLY A 13 24.43 -10.50 14.32
CA GLY A 13 25.26 -11.29 15.21
C GLY A 13 25.49 -12.73 14.74
N ALA A 14 25.18 -13.04 13.49
CA ALA A 14 25.40 -14.35 12.89
C ALA A 14 26.90 -14.63 12.67
N LYS A 15 27.25 -15.92 12.70
CA LYS A 15 28.64 -16.36 12.49
C LYS A 15 29.00 -16.52 11.03
N ALA A 16 28.01 -16.88 10.19
CA ALA A 16 28.18 -17.07 8.75
C ALA A 16 26.85 -16.87 8.00
N ILE A 17 26.98 -16.58 6.70
CA ILE A 17 25.89 -16.67 5.73
C ILE A 17 25.97 -18.04 5.09
N SER A 18 24.88 -18.82 5.19
CA SER A 18 24.81 -20.17 4.62
C SER A 18 24.22 -20.21 3.23
N ASN A 19 23.33 -19.27 2.88
CA ASN A 19 22.73 -19.19 1.55
C ASN A 19 22.25 -17.77 1.25
N ILE A 20 22.26 -17.41 -0.05
CA ILE A 20 21.63 -16.18 -0.56
C ILE A 20 20.72 -16.57 -1.71
N GLU A 21 19.43 -16.30 -1.56
CA GLU A 21 18.40 -16.58 -2.56
C GLU A 21 17.82 -15.26 -3.08
N THR A 22 17.78 -15.09 -4.43
CA THR A 22 17.08 -13.97 -5.04
C THR A 22 15.58 -14.26 -5.08
N LEU A 23 14.80 -13.52 -4.30
CA LEU A 23 13.35 -13.62 -4.27
C LEU A 23 12.71 -12.88 -5.44
N GLN A 24 13.26 -11.71 -5.78
CA GLN A 24 12.72 -10.87 -6.83
C GLN A 24 13.76 -9.90 -7.35
N THR A 25 13.80 -9.71 -8.68
CA THR A 25 14.47 -8.55 -9.28
C THR A 25 13.51 -7.36 -9.24
N LEU A 26 13.98 -6.20 -8.77
CA LEU A 26 13.16 -5.00 -8.68
C LEU A 26 12.84 -4.44 -10.07
N TRP A 27 11.68 -3.82 -10.18
CA TRP A 27 11.17 -3.30 -11.44
C TRP A 27 12.13 -2.31 -12.09
N GLY A 28 12.36 -2.44 -13.40
CA GLY A 28 13.27 -1.57 -14.16
C GLY A 28 14.77 -1.82 -13.90
N GLY A 29 15.13 -2.97 -13.30
CA GLY A 29 16.54 -3.29 -13.01
C GLY A 29 17.15 -2.49 -11.87
N TYR A 30 16.32 -1.86 -11.04
CA TYR A 30 16.76 -1.01 -9.92
C TYR A 30 17.33 -1.79 -8.72
N GLY A 31 17.49 -3.10 -8.82
CA GLY A 31 18.09 -3.90 -7.75
C GLY A 31 17.39 -5.24 -7.51
N ALA A 32 17.55 -5.80 -6.31
CA ALA A 32 17.02 -7.10 -5.95
C ALA A 32 16.52 -7.16 -4.50
N LEU A 33 15.55 -8.06 -4.30
CA LEU A 33 15.11 -8.54 -2.99
C LEU A 33 15.72 -9.92 -2.76
N LEU A 34 16.51 -10.05 -1.70
CA LEU A 34 17.24 -11.28 -1.37
C LEU A 34 16.80 -11.82 -0.02
N ARG A 35 16.69 -13.14 0.10
CA ARG A 35 16.67 -13.83 1.40
C ARG A 35 18.08 -14.31 1.71
N VAL A 36 18.59 -13.94 2.87
CA VAL A 36 19.92 -14.33 3.35
C VAL A 36 19.74 -15.25 4.54
N SER A 37 20.09 -16.53 4.38
CA SER A 37 20.08 -17.54 5.44
C SER A 37 21.35 -17.44 6.28
N LEU A 38 21.20 -17.57 7.60
CA LEU A 38 22.25 -17.28 8.57
C LEU A 38 22.51 -18.48 9.49
N ASP A 39 23.79 -18.67 9.81
CA ASP A 39 24.24 -19.68 10.78
C ASP A 39 24.70 -18.98 12.06
N GLY A 40 24.10 -19.35 13.18
CA GLY A 40 24.36 -18.75 14.49
C GLY A 40 23.78 -17.32 14.59
N GLY A 41 23.61 -16.84 15.82
CA GLY A 41 22.95 -15.55 16.06
C GLY A 41 21.46 -15.68 16.36
N LEU A 42 20.76 -14.55 16.39
CA LEU A 42 19.33 -14.46 16.76
C LEU A 42 18.37 -14.77 15.60
N TYR A 43 18.82 -14.51 14.38
CA TYR A 43 18.00 -14.61 13.17
C TYR A 43 18.40 -15.85 12.37
N ARG A 44 17.42 -16.63 11.89
CA ARG A 44 17.64 -17.75 10.95
C ARG A 44 17.83 -17.25 9.52
N SER A 45 17.15 -16.18 9.18
CA SER A 45 17.26 -15.49 7.89
C SER A 45 16.85 -14.04 8.05
N VAL A 46 17.29 -13.22 7.11
CA VAL A 46 16.86 -11.82 6.94
C VAL A 46 16.52 -11.58 5.48
N ILE A 47 15.69 -10.57 5.24
CA ILE A 47 15.42 -10.06 3.89
C ILE A 47 16.27 -8.83 3.66
N THR A 48 16.96 -8.77 2.52
CA THR A 48 17.67 -7.57 2.11
C THR A 48 17.09 -7.03 0.81
N LYS A 49 16.77 -5.76 0.80
CA LYS A 49 16.37 -5.03 -0.40
C LYS A 49 17.52 -4.15 -0.81
N GLN A 50 18.12 -4.47 -1.93
CA GLN A 50 19.21 -3.70 -2.53
C GLN A 50 18.65 -2.88 -3.68
N ILE A 51 18.94 -1.59 -3.68
CA ILE A 51 18.44 -0.64 -4.68
C ILE A 51 19.65 0.10 -5.22
N ASP A 52 19.87 -0.03 -6.52
CA ASP A 52 20.88 0.69 -7.27
C ASP A 52 20.17 1.56 -8.31
N LEU A 53 20.25 2.87 -8.12
CA LEU A 53 19.55 3.81 -9.00
C LEU A 53 20.42 4.05 -10.24
N PRO A 54 19.92 3.72 -11.47
CA PRO A 54 20.68 3.96 -12.69
C PRO A 54 20.84 5.46 -12.94
N ASP A 55 21.95 5.84 -13.55
CA ASP A 55 22.17 7.22 -14.02
C ASP A 55 21.07 7.61 -15.03
N PHE A 56 20.61 8.85 -14.91
CA PHE A 56 19.50 9.36 -15.73
C PHE A 56 19.77 9.36 -17.23
N SER A 57 21.05 9.30 -17.64
CA SER A 57 21.51 9.37 -19.03
C SER A 57 21.22 8.12 -19.87
N GLU A 58 20.87 6.97 -19.26
CA GLU A 58 20.75 5.69 -19.93
C GLU A 58 19.30 5.21 -20.15
N LYS A 59 18.29 6.06 -19.99
CA LYS A 59 16.90 5.62 -20.00
C LYS A 59 16.30 5.57 -21.40
N GLU A 60 15.78 4.41 -21.73
CA GLU A 60 14.86 4.23 -22.85
C GLU A 60 13.60 5.11 -22.67
N ALA A 61 13.09 5.65 -23.77
CA ALA A 61 11.83 6.41 -23.77
C ALA A 61 10.69 5.52 -23.27
N HIS A 62 9.78 6.09 -22.45
CA HIS A 62 8.60 5.36 -22.00
C HIS A 62 7.81 4.83 -23.21
N PRO A 63 7.37 3.55 -23.23
CA PRO A 63 6.69 2.93 -24.39
C PRO A 63 5.44 3.71 -24.86
N ARG A 64 4.81 4.50 -23.99
CA ARG A 64 3.64 5.33 -24.29
C ARG A 64 3.98 6.81 -24.50
N GLY A 65 5.27 7.18 -24.59
CA GLY A 65 5.70 8.57 -24.73
C GLY A 65 5.43 9.46 -23.52
N TRP A 66 5.16 8.88 -22.35
CA TRP A 66 4.92 9.64 -21.12
C TRP A 66 6.21 10.22 -20.54
N ASP A 67 6.07 11.22 -19.64
CA ASP A 67 7.20 11.88 -18.99
C ASP A 67 8.04 10.89 -18.17
N THR A 68 9.19 10.53 -18.71
CA THR A 68 10.14 9.63 -18.04
C THR A 68 10.79 10.28 -16.82
N GLN A 69 10.93 11.62 -16.80
CA GLN A 69 11.51 12.34 -15.66
C GLN A 69 10.56 12.30 -14.46
N LEU A 70 9.26 12.55 -14.68
CA LEU A 70 8.26 12.44 -13.63
C LEU A 70 8.16 11.02 -13.06
N SER A 71 8.16 10.02 -13.94
CA SER A 71 8.15 8.61 -13.55
C SER A 71 9.39 8.24 -12.73
N HIS A 72 10.56 8.72 -13.13
CA HIS A 72 11.81 8.51 -12.40
C HIS A 72 11.80 9.20 -11.04
N ALA A 73 11.47 10.49 -10.98
CA ALA A 73 11.39 11.25 -9.74
C ALA A 73 10.44 10.60 -8.73
N ARG A 74 9.27 10.12 -9.21
CA ARG A 74 8.31 9.36 -8.41
C ARG A 74 8.92 8.07 -7.86
N LYS A 75 9.68 7.34 -8.66
CA LYS A 75 10.36 6.12 -8.24
C LYS A 75 11.42 6.37 -7.19
N LEU A 76 12.26 7.40 -7.38
CA LEU A 76 13.25 7.82 -6.38
C LEU A 76 12.60 8.17 -5.05
N LYS A 77 11.55 9.01 -5.10
CA LYS A 77 10.80 9.37 -3.90
C LYS A 77 10.18 8.15 -3.22
N SER A 78 9.68 7.16 -3.97
CA SER A 78 9.08 5.97 -3.37
C SER A 78 10.08 5.16 -2.53
N TYR A 79 11.32 5.06 -2.94
CA TYR A 79 12.37 4.40 -2.14
C TYR A 79 12.76 5.21 -0.89
N GLN A 80 12.81 6.53 -0.99
CA GLN A 80 13.05 7.40 0.18
C GLN A 80 11.92 7.30 1.21
N VAL A 81 10.67 7.26 0.73
CA VAL A 81 9.49 7.05 1.58
C VAL A 81 9.56 5.69 2.28
N GLU A 82 9.88 4.63 1.56
CA GLU A 82 10.03 3.29 2.15
C GLU A 82 11.14 3.26 3.21
N LEU A 83 12.27 3.93 2.97
CA LEU A 83 13.33 4.07 3.97
C LEU A 83 12.85 4.79 5.22
N THR A 84 12.12 5.89 5.05
CA THR A 84 11.55 6.66 6.18
C THR A 84 10.54 5.82 6.95
N TRP A 85 9.69 5.07 6.24
CA TRP A 85 8.74 4.16 6.87
C TRP A 85 9.43 3.16 7.79
N TYR A 86 10.42 2.44 7.28
CA TYR A 86 11.12 1.43 8.07
C TYR A 86 11.92 2.02 9.23
N LYS A 87 12.44 3.23 9.11
CA LYS A 87 13.21 3.90 10.19
C LYS A 87 12.35 4.51 11.29
N GLU A 88 11.22 5.12 10.91
CA GLU A 88 10.49 6.02 11.80
C GLU A 88 9.13 5.46 12.23
N PHE A 89 8.53 4.58 11.45
CA PHE A 89 7.15 4.15 11.65
C PHE A 89 6.98 2.65 11.89
N ALA A 90 7.76 1.79 11.26
CA ALA A 90 7.59 0.34 11.35
C ALA A 90 7.65 -0.20 12.78
N SER A 91 8.46 0.41 13.65
CA SER A 91 8.56 0.04 15.07
C SER A 91 7.35 0.46 15.91
N LEU A 92 6.44 1.25 15.35
CA LEU A 92 5.17 1.61 16.00
C LEU A 92 4.07 0.57 15.77
N CYS A 93 4.29 -0.34 14.81
CA CYS A 93 3.36 -1.43 14.50
C CYS A 93 3.46 -2.55 15.54
N ASP A 94 2.34 -3.23 15.78
CA ASP A 94 2.23 -4.38 16.66
C ASP A 94 1.80 -5.67 15.92
N GLU A 95 1.44 -6.71 16.65
CA GLU A 95 1.04 -7.99 16.05
C GLU A 95 -0.29 -7.93 15.29
N ASN A 96 -1.16 -6.92 15.55
CA ASN A 96 -2.45 -6.77 14.87
C ASN A 96 -2.29 -6.20 13.46
N HIS A 97 -1.23 -5.41 13.26
CA HIS A 97 -0.85 -4.87 11.95
C HIS A 97 0.65 -5.06 11.71
N LYS A 98 1.07 -6.33 11.77
CA LYS A 98 2.46 -6.77 11.67
C LYS A 98 3.14 -6.30 10.39
N VAL A 99 4.37 -5.79 10.56
CA VAL A 99 5.31 -5.46 9.49
C VAL A 99 6.71 -5.96 9.86
N PRO A 100 7.62 -6.19 8.91
CA PRO A 100 9.00 -6.52 9.27
C PRO A 100 9.68 -5.30 9.87
N LEU A 101 10.46 -5.49 10.94
CA LEU A 101 11.32 -4.45 11.48
C LEU A 101 12.56 -4.28 10.59
N CYS A 102 13.03 -3.05 10.48
CA CYS A 102 14.30 -2.74 9.85
C CYS A 102 15.42 -2.91 10.87
N LEU A 103 16.28 -3.90 10.64
CA LEU A 103 17.42 -4.18 11.50
C LEU A 103 18.54 -3.21 11.22
N ASP A 104 18.71 -2.80 9.94
CA ASP A 104 19.66 -1.79 9.51
C ASP A 104 19.34 -1.27 8.12
N SER A 105 19.89 -0.10 7.78
CA SER A 105 19.78 0.47 6.44
C SER A 105 20.97 1.35 6.12
N ALA A 106 21.38 1.37 4.86
CA ALA A 106 22.44 2.20 4.35
C ALA A 106 22.00 2.96 3.11
N CYS A 107 22.54 4.17 2.96
CA CYS A 107 22.45 4.97 1.74
C CYS A 107 23.83 5.46 1.39
N GLU A 108 24.37 5.06 0.24
CA GLU A 108 25.68 5.47 -0.25
C GLU A 108 25.53 5.93 -1.72
N GLY A 109 25.58 7.24 -1.93
CA GLY A 109 25.37 7.82 -3.26
C GLY A 109 23.98 7.50 -3.79
N GLN A 110 23.93 6.73 -4.88
CA GLN A 110 22.66 6.30 -5.53
C GLN A 110 22.22 4.90 -5.07
N SER A 111 22.95 4.26 -4.17
CA SER A 111 22.62 2.92 -3.68
C SER A 111 21.95 2.99 -2.31
N MET A 112 20.91 2.19 -2.11
CA MET A 112 20.23 2.02 -0.82
C MET A 112 20.15 0.53 -0.50
N MET A 113 20.24 0.22 0.79
CA MET A 113 20.08 -1.14 1.29
C MET A 113 19.22 -1.12 2.55
N PHE A 114 18.30 -2.08 2.64
CA PHE A 114 17.54 -2.38 3.84
C PHE A 114 17.88 -3.81 4.28
N ILE A 115 18.03 -4.03 5.57
CA ILE A 115 18.10 -5.34 6.20
C ILE A 115 16.86 -5.45 7.08
N LEU A 116 15.93 -6.31 6.68
CA LEU A 116 14.63 -6.47 7.31
C LEU A 116 14.51 -7.86 7.95
N GLU A 117 13.65 -7.98 8.96
CA GLU A 117 13.22 -9.28 9.44
C GLU A 117 12.64 -10.12 8.30
N ASP A 118 12.89 -11.43 8.31
CA ASP A 118 12.23 -12.38 7.43
C ASP A 118 10.89 -12.82 8.05
N LEU A 119 9.80 -12.30 7.51
CA LEU A 119 8.45 -12.63 7.98
C LEU A 119 8.16 -14.14 7.92
N ALA A 120 8.75 -14.89 6.98
CA ALA A 120 8.60 -16.34 6.93
C ALA A 120 9.17 -17.01 8.19
N ALA A 121 10.29 -16.53 8.70
CA ALA A 121 10.89 -17.01 9.95
C ALA A 121 10.08 -16.60 11.19
N LEU A 122 9.23 -15.57 11.07
CA LEU A 122 8.36 -15.05 12.13
C LEU A 122 6.93 -15.63 12.10
N GLY A 123 6.67 -16.64 11.27
CA GLY A 123 5.38 -17.31 11.22
C GLY A 123 4.44 -16.87 10.11
N TYR A 124 4.92 -16.06 9.16
CA TYR A 124 4.18 -15.61 7.99
C TYR A 124 4.82 -16.10 6.67
N PRO A 125 4.89 -17.45 6.45
CA PRO A 125 5.65 -18.01 5.33
C PRO A 125 4.94 -17.88 3.97
N ASN A 126 3.65 -17.54 3.94
CA ASN A 126 2.82 -17.67 2.74
C ASN A 126 2.63 -16.31 2.04
N ALA A 127 3.27 -16.12 0.89
CA ALA A 127 2.88 -15.14 -0.11
C ALA A 127 1.93 -15.82 -1.10
N LEU A 128 0.67 -15.37 -1.18
CA LEU A 128 -0.37 -16.04 -1.94
C LEU A 128 -0.54 -15.43 -3.33
N SER A 129 -0.61 -16.28 -4.36
CA SER A 129 -1.02 -15.87 -5.71
C SER A 129 -2.54 -15.89 -5.88
N LEU A 130 -3.23 -16.77 -5.15
CA LEU A 130 -4.68 -16.85 -5.07
C LEU A 130 -5.10 -16.76 -3.60
N PRO A 131 -6.06 -15.89 -3.26
CA PRO A 131 -6.49 -15.71 -1.89
C PRO A 131 -7.34 -16.89 -1.41
N THR A 132 -7.25 -17.20 -0.11
CA THR A 132 -8.30 -17.96 0.59
C THR A 132 -9.23 -16.98 1.29
N GLU A 133 -10.43 -17.42 1.63
CA GLU A 133 -11.37 -16.58 2.39
C GLU A 133 -10.75 -16.10 3.72
N ALA A 134 -10.04 -16.98 4.42
CA ALA A 134 -9.32 -16.62 5.65
C ALA A 134 -8.27 -15.53 5.41
N ALA A 135 -7.52 -15.60 4.31
CA ALA A 135 -6.54 -14.58 3.94
C ALA A 135 -7.20 -13.22 3.62
N ILE A 136 -8.38 -13.22 3.00
CA ILE A 136 -9.13 -11.98 2.74
C ILE A 136 -9.51 -11.33 4.06
N TYR A 137 -10.10 -12.07 4.99
CA TYR A 137 -10.44 -11.54 6.31
C TYR A 137 -9.20 -11.06 7.08
N ALA A 138 -8.12 -11.83 7.08
CA ALA A 138 -6.86 -11.45 7.74
C ALA A 138 -6.27 -10.14 7.18
N GLY A 139 -6.26 -9.97 5.85
CA GLY A 139 -5.80 -8.74 5.22
C GLY A 139 -6.69 -7.53 5.56
N LEU A 140 -8.01 -7.71 5.60
CA LEU A 140 -8.95 -6.65 6.00
C LEU A 140 -8.81 -6.28 7.48
N SER A 141 -8.60 -7.26 8.36
CA SER A 141 -8.34 -7.01 9.79
C SER A 141 -7.02 -6.27 9.99
N TRP A 142 -5.97 -6.66 9.24
CA TRP A 142 -4.71 -5.94 9.23
C TRP A 142 -4.88 -4.48 8.82
N LEU A 143 -5.59 -4.22 7.70
CA LEU A 143 -5.87 -2.85 7.22
C LEU A 143 -6.68 -2.04 8.24
N ALA A 144 -7.69 -2.64 8.86
CA ALA A 144 -8.51 -1.97 9.86
C ALA A 144 -7.69 -1.53 11.08
N SER A 145 -6.87 -2.42 11.62
CA SER A 145 -5.97 -2.13 12.74
C SER A 145 -4.94 -1.06 12.37
N PHE A 146 -4.31 -1.18 11.20
CA PHE A 146 -3.34 -0.23 10.68
C PHE A 146 -3.95 1.18 10.52
N HIS A 147 -5.12 1.28 9.91
CA HIS A 147 -5.81 2.56 9.71
C HIS A 147 -6.24 3.20 11.04
N ALA A 148 -6.68 2.40 12.02
CA ALA A 148 -7.04 2.91 13.33
C ALA A 148 -5.82 3.40 14.11
N HIS A 149 -4.73 2.63 14.10
CA HIS A 149 -3.49 2.98 14.79
C HIS A 149 -2.90 4.31 14.29
N PHE A 150 -2.84 4.47 12.97
CA PHE A 150 -2.26 5.65 12.32
C PHE A 150 -3.28 6.77 12.05
N MET A 151 -4.48 6.72 12.62
CA MET A 151 -5.49 7.77 12.46
C MET A 151 -4.94 9.12 12.95
N ASN A 152 -5.04 10.15 12.10
CA ASN A 152 -4.54 11.51 12.34
C ASN A 152 -3.01 11.64 12.51
N VAL A 153 -2.24 10.60 12.26
CA VAL A 153 -0.77 10.68 12.28
C VAL A 153 -0.28 11.51 11.08
N ALA A 154 0.65 12.42 11.33
CA ALA A 154 1.24 13.24 10.28
C ALA A 154 2.20 12.39 9.39
N PRO A 155 2.13 12.51 8.06
CA PRO A 155 2.96 11.71 7.14
C PRO A 155 4.39 12.29 7.00
N LYS A 156 5.06 12.55 8.11
CA LYS A 156 6.39 13.21 8.12
C LYS A 156 7.41 12.36 7.37
N GLY A 157 7.90 12.87 6.23
CA GLY A 157 8.87 12.16 5.38
C GLY A 157 8.25 11.06 4.49
N LEU A 158 6.94 10.84 4.59
CA LEU A 158 6.17 9.95 3.73
C LEU A 158 5.53 10.73 2.56
N TRP A 159 4.63 10.09 1.79
CA TRP A 159 3.83 10.82 0.82
C TRP A 159 2.79 11.70 1.54
N ASP A 160 2.70 12.97 1.15
CA ASP A 160 1.64 13.87 1.65
C ASP A 160 0.25 13.31 1.37
N GLU A 161 0.12 12.60 0.26
CA GLU A 161 -1.03 11.85 -0.17
C GLU A 161 -0.56 10.47 -0.64
N GLY A 162 -0.94 9.43 0.12
CA GLY A 162 -0.57 8.05 -0.17
C GLY A 162 -1.29 7.49 -1.39
N THR A 163 -0.82 6.38 -1.89
CA THR A 163 -1.18 5.57 -3.04
C THR A 163 -0.36 5.84 -4.31
N TYR A 164 -0.04 4.77 -5.04
CA TYR A 164 0.73 4.88 -6.29
C TYR A 164 -0.07 5.51 -7.43
N TRP A 165 -1.41 5.60 -7.31
CA TRP A 165 -2.31 6.22 -8.31
C TRP A 165 -2.80 7.61 -7.94
N HIS A 166 -2.24 8.23 -6.93
CA HIS A 166 -2.61 9.56 -6.46
C HIS A 166 -2.66 10.57 -7.61
N LEU A 167 -3.73 11.36 -7.66
CA LEU A 167 -4.05 12.24 -8.79
C LEU A 167 -2.88 13.14 -9.22
N LYS A 168 -2.21 13.80 -8.27
CA LYS A 168 -1.10 14.73 -8.55
C LYS A 168 0.14 14.04 -9.14
N THR A 169 0.28 12.75 -8.94
CA THR A 169 1.43 11.98 -9.44
C THR A 169 1.13 11.27 -10.75
N ARG A 170 -0.08 11.40 -11.30
CA ARG A 170 -0.58 10.70 -12.48
C ARG A 170 -1.25 11.64 -13.50
N PRO A 171 -0.58 12.75 -13.91
CA PRO A 171 -1.15 13.69 -14.87
C PRO A 171 -1.29 13.08 -16.26
N ASP A 172 -0.37 12.19 -16.69
CA ASP A 172 -0.39 11.55 -18.00
C ASP A 172 -1.60 10.64 -18.15
N GLU A 173 -1.87 9.82 -17.16
CA GLU A 173 -3.03 8.93 -17.13
C GLU A 173 -4.34 9.70 -17.14
N LEU A 174 -4.41 10.83 -16.42
CA LEU A 174 -5.57 11.72 -16.45
C LEU A 174 -5.75 12.38 -17.83
N ALA A 175 -4.65 12.80 -18.45
CA ALA A 175 -4.69 13.47 -19.74
C ALA A 175 -5.30 12.59 -20.83
N VAL A 176 -4.97 11.29 -20.86
CA VAL A 176 -5.44 10.32 -21.87
C VAL A 176 -6.78 9.66 -21.52
N LEU A 177 -7.31 9.91 -20.32
CA LEU A 177 -8.57 9.32 -19.87
C LEU A 177 -9.73 9.69 -20.81
N GLN A 178 -10.39 8.69 -21.40
CA GLN A 178 -11.49 8.84 -22.35
C GLN A 178 -12.85 9.06 -21.67
N ASP A 179 -13.04 8.52 -20.45
CA ASP A 179 -14.24 8.72 -19.66
C ASP A 179 -14.33 10.19 -19.20
N GLN A 180 -15.11 10.99 -19.95
CA GLN A 180 -15.21 12.43 -19.71
C GLN A 180 -15.90 12.76 -18.38
N SER A 181 -16.88 11.96 -17.96
CA SER A 181 -17.57 12.15 -16.68
C SER A 181 -16.63 11.95 -15.51
N LEU A 182 -15.86 10.87 -15.54
CA LEU A 182 -14.88 10.54 -14.52
C LEU A 182 -13.70 11.54 -14.54
N LYS A 183 -13.26 11.96 -15.72
CA LYS A 183 -12.21 12.97 -15.89
C LYS A 183 -12.60 14.32 -15.29
N GLN A 184 -13.82 14.78 -15.51
CA GLN A 184 -14.35 16.00 -14.91
C GLN A 184 -14.54 15.90 -13.40
N ALA A 185 -14.90 14.71 -12.91
CA ALA A 185 -15.09 14.42 -11.49
C ALA A 185 -13.77 14.25 -10.70
N ALA A 186 -12.62 14.10 -11.37
CA ALA A 186 -11.36 13.71 -10.74
C ALA A 186 -10.94 14.61 -9.58
N ASN A 187 -11.07 15.93 -9.72
CA ASN A 187 -10.71 16.88 -8.66
C ASN A 187 -11.67 16.82 -7.46
N ASP A 188 -12.95 16.59 -7.69
CA ASP A 188 -13.94 16.50 -6.62
C ASP A 188 -13.79 15.16 -5.85
N ILE A 189 -13.47 14.10 -6.56
CA ILE A 189 -13.11 12.79 -5.97
C ILE A 189 -11.88 12.95 -5.07
N ASP A 190 -10.80 13.53 -5.60
CA ASP A 190 -9.56 13.78 -4.87
C ASP A 190 -9.81 14.65 -3.62
N LEU A 191 -10.57 15.73 -3.76
CA LEU A 191 -10.91 16.62 -2.66
C LEU A 191 -11.65 15.90 -1.53
N LEU A 192 -12.63 15.04 -1.84
CA LEU A 192 -13.35 14.25 -0.83
C LEU A 192 -12.45 13.26 -0.10
N LEU A 193 -11.56 12.59 -0.82
CA LEU A 193 -10.65 11.60 -0.23
C LEU A 193 -9.54 12.23 0.59
N THR A 194 -9.09 13.44 0.24
CA THR A 194 -7.95 14.10 0.90
C THR A 194 -8.34 15.11 1.97
N LYS A 195 -9.57 15.64 1.94
CA LYS A 195 -10.03 16.73 2.83
C LYS A 195 -11.19 16.34 3.76
N ASN A 196 -11.69 15.10 3.71
CA ASN A 196 -12.64 14.66 4.73
C ASN A 196 -12.00 14.68 6.12
N LYS A 197 -12.85 14.71 7.14
CA LYS A 197 -12.47 14.87 8.56
C LYS A 197 -11.50 13.79 9.06
N TYR A 198 -11.61 12.55 8.55
CA TYR A 198 -10.88 11.40 9.04
C TYR A 198 -9.81 10.96 8.04
N GLN A 199 -8.58 11.23 8.37
CA GLN A 199 -7.40 10.87 7.59
C GLN A 199 -6.51 9.94 8.41
N THR A 200 -5.95 8.93 7.78
CA THR A 200 -4.97 8.03 8.37
C THR A 200 -3.71 7.96 7.51
N LEU A 201 -2.73 7.13 7.89
CA LEU A 201 -1.77 6.62 6.91
C LEU A 201 -2.43 5.47 6.16
N VAL A 202 -2.30 5.47 4.84
CA VAL A 202 -2.64 4.35 3.96
C VAL A 202 -1.36 3.65 3.52
N HIS A 203 -1.41 2.33 3.36
CA HIS A 203 -0.29 1.54 2.81
C HIS A 203 0.08 2.02 1.40
N GLY A 204 -0.93 2.35 0.62
CA GLY A 204 -0.81 2.97 -0.70
C GLY A 204 -0.55 2.00 -1.85
N ASP A 205 -0.25 0.72 -1.57
CA ASP A 205 -0.19 -0.39 -2.53
C ASP A 205 -0.68 -1.70 -1.88
N ALA A 206 -1.79 -1.63 -1.15
CA ALA A 206 -2.39 -2.73 -0.38
C ALA A 206 -3.04 -3.78 -1.29
N LYS A 207 -2.27 -4.48 -2.08
CA LYS A 207 -2.71 -5.63 -2.90
C LYS A 207 -2.26 -6.94 -2.28
N LEU A 208 -2.91 -8.06 -2.61
CA LEU A 208 -2.61 -9.39 -2.08
C LEU A 208 -1.11 -9.72 -2.10
N ALA A 209 -0.42 -9.37 -3.19
CA ALA A 209 1.01 -9.64 -3.36
C ALA A 209 1.93 -8.93 -2.34
N ASN A 210 1.43 -7.92 -1.63
CA ASN A 210 2.16 -7.19 -0.60
C ASN A 210 1.81 -7.65 0.82
N PHE A 211 1.12 -8.80 0.94
CA PHE A 211 0.83 -9.45 2.23
C PHE A 211 1.46 -10.83 2.32
N CYS A 212 1.97 -11.13 3.51
CA CYS A 212 2.43 -12.44 3.92
C CYS A 212 1.46 -12.98 4.97
N PHE A 213 1.12 -14.26 4.90
CA PHE A 213 0.12 -14.86 5.77
C PHE A 213 0.72 -15.97 6.63
N SER A 214 0.15 -16.16 7.82
CA SER A 214 0.43 -17.31 8.68
C SER A 214 0.08 -18.62 7.96
N THR A 215 0.56 -19.75 8.49
CA THR A 215 0.28 -21.08 7.93
C THR A 215 -1.22 -21.39 7.85
N SER A 216 -2.02 -20.87 8.80
CA SER A 216 -3.49 -21.00 8.80
C SER A 216 -4.20 -19.96 7.95
N HIS A 217 -3.49 -18.98 7.40
CA HIS A 217 -3.99 -17.79 6.72
C HIS A 217 -4.90 -16.88 7.59
N GLN A 218 -4.90 -17.07 8.92
CA GLN A 218 -5.76 -16.29 9.83
C GLN A 218 -5.13 -14.99 10.33
N SER A 219 -3.84 -14.79 10.07
CA SER A 219 -3.15 -13.53 10.34
C SER A 219 -2.31 -13.09 9.14
N ALA A 220 -2.12 -11.79 9.02
CA ALA A 220 -1.41 -11.16 7.91
C ALA A 220 -0.30 -10.24 8.42
N ALA A 221 0.74 -10.08 7.62
CA ALA A 221 1.77 -9.07 7.74
C ALA A 221 1.97 -8.39 6.40
N ALA A 222 2.24 -7.08 6.38
CA ALA A 222 2.40 -6.33 5.13
C ALA A 222 3.85 -5.93 4.86
N VAL A 223 4.18 -5.77 3.58
CA VAL A 223 5.49 -5.38 3.06
C VAL A 223 5.33 -4.35 1.92
N ASP A 224 6.43 -3.74 1.50
CA ASP A 224 6.50 -2.82 0.36
C ASP A 224 5.75 -1.49 0.58
N PHE A 225 6.25 -0.69 1.52
CA PHE A 225 5.70 0.60 1.93
C PHE A 225 6.15 1.79 1.07
N GLN A 226 6.40 1.59 -0.23
CA GLN A 226 6.89 2.63 -1.14
C GLN A 226 5.90 3.78 -1.36
N TYR A 227 4.61 3.54 -1.12
CA TYR A 227 3.54 4.50 -1.38
C TYR A 227 2.74 4.87 -0.12
N VAL A 228 3.29 4.56 1.05
CA VAL A 228 2.68 4.93 2.32
C VAL A 228 2.62 6.45 2.47
N GLY A 229 1.47 6.94 2.91
CA GLY A 229 1.24 8.35 3.12
C GLY A 229 -0.15 8.63 3.65
N ARG A 230 -0.50 9.91 3.77
CA ARG A 230 -1.81 10.31 4.29
C ARG A 230 -2.93 9.98 3.31
N GLY A 231 -4.07 9.50 3.81
CA GLY A 231 -5.24 9.24 2.97
C GLY A 231 -6.45 8.75 3.72
N CYS A 232 -7.54 8.54 2.97
CA CYS A 232 -8.71 7.82 3.43
C CYS A 232 -8.46 6.32 3.34
N GLY A 233 -8.66 5.56 4.42
CA GLY A 233 -8.43 4.12 4.46
C GLY A 233 -9.19 3.32 3.39
N MET A 234 -10.29 3.87 2.86
CA MET A 234 -11.05 3.24 1.78
C MET A 234 -10.25 3.07 0.48
N LYS A 235 -9.19 3.85 0.27
CA LYS A 235 -8.29 3.67 -0.88
C LYS A 235 -7.57 2.32 -0.82
N ASP A 236 -7.04 1.94 0.34
CA ASP A 236 -6.42 0.63 0.53
C ASP A 236 -7.43 -0.51 0.47
N VAL A 237 -8.61 -0.33 1.07
CA VAL A 237 -9.67 -1.35 1.05
C VAL A 237 -10.15 -1.61 -0.38
N ALA A 238 -10.35 -0.55 -1.18
CA ALA A 238 -10.74 -0.70 -2.59
C ALA A 238 -9.67 -1.45 -3.39
N LEU A 239 -8.38 -1.09 -3.23
CA LEU A 239 -7.29 -1.79 -3.90
C LEU A 239 -7.19 -3.25 -3.45
N PHE A 240 -7.26 -3.51 -2.15
CA PHE A 240 -7.16 -4.86 -1.60
C PHE A 240 -8.26 -5.76 -2.15
N LEU A 241 -9.53 -5.35 -2.04
CA LEU A 241 -10.66 -6.11 -2.57
C LEU A 241 -10.56 -6.32 -4.09
N SER A 242 -10.08 -5.32 -4.85
CA SER A 242 -9.84 -5.47 -6.28
C SER A 242 -8.74 -6.48 -6.63
N SER A 243 -7.87 -6.82 -5.69
CA SER A 243 -6.76 -7.76 -5.90
C SER A 243 -7.08 -9.19 -5.46
N VAL A 244 -8.14 -9.38 -4.69
CA VAL A 244 -8.50 -10.68 -4.11
C VAL A 244 -9.83 -11.24 -4.61
N LEU A 245 -10.65 -10.45 -5.29
CA LEU A 245 -11.97 -10.85 -5.78
C LEU A 245 -12.04 -10.77 -7.30
N THR A 246 -12.68 -11.77 -7.91
CA THR A 246 -13.15 -11.70 -9.30
C THR A 246 -14.33 -10.73 -9.40
N PHE A 247 -14.78 -10.45 -10.64
CA PHE A 247 -15.97 -9.60 -10.86
C PHE A 247 -17.22 -10.16 -10.18
N GLU A 248 -17.50 -11.44 -10.37
CA GLU A 248 -18.67 -12.10 -9.79
C GLU A 248 -18.60 -12.11 -8.26
N GLU A 249 -17.44 -12.44 -7.70
CA GLU A 249 -17.23 -12.44 -6.25
C GLU A 249 -17.36 -11.05 -5.65
N THR A 250 -16.86 -10.02 -6.33
CA THR A 250 -16.97 -8.63 -5.85
C THR A 250 -18.43 -8.21 -5.73
N SER A 251 -19.24 -8.46 -6.77
CA SER A 251 -20.66 -8.09 -6.76
C SER A 251 -21.48 -8.81 -5.70
N GLN A 252 -21.09 -10.06 -5.34
CA GLN A 252 -21.81 -10.90 -4.39
C GLN A 252 -21.38 -10.71 -2.94
N HIS A 253 -20.10 -10.46 -2.70
CA HIS A 253 -19.49 -10.57 -1.37
C HIS A 253 -18.92 -9.27 -0.80
N VAL A 254 -18.83 -8.20 -1.58
CA VAL A 254 -18.22 -6.92 -1.15
C VAL A 254 -18.82 -6.39 0.14
N GLU A 255 -20.14 -6.47 0.30
CA GLU A 255 -20.80 -6.01 1.53
C GLU A 255 -20.38 -6.81 2.76
N THR A 256 -20.21 -8.12 2.63
CA THR A 256 -19.78 -9.00 3.72
C THR A 256 -18.36 -8.64 4.16
N TYR A 257 -17.46 -8.42 3.21
CA TYR A 257 -16.09 -8.02 3.50
C TYR A 257 -15.99 -6.60 4.07
N LEU A 258 -16.80 -5.66 3.57
CA LEU A 258 -16.88 -4.32 4.16
C LEU A 258 -17.42 -4.33 5.58
N LYS A 259 -18.47 -5.14 5.88
CA LYS A 259 -18.97 -5.30 7.25
C LYS A 259 -17.90 -5.84 8.19
N HIS A 260 -17.10 -6.81 7.74
CA HIS A 260 -15.96 -7.31 8.52
C HIS A 260 -14.95 -6.20 8.78
N TYR A 261 -14.47 -5.53 7.72
CA TYR A 261 -13.51 -4.43 7.86
C TYR A 261 -13.99 -3.35 8.85
N PHE A 262 -15.23 -2.89 8.73
CA PHE A 262 -15.75 -1.83 9.61
C PHE A 262 -15.98 -2.30 11.05
N ARG A 263 -16.29 -3.57 11.28
CA ARG A 263 -16.32 -4.14 12.63
C ARG A 263 -14.94 -4.12 13.27
N GLU A 264 -13.92 -4.60 12.55
CA GLU A 264 -12.53 -4.58 13.02
C GLU A 264 -12.01 -3.16 13.21
N LEU A 265 -12.36 -2.24 12.31
CA LEU A 265 -12.01 -0.82 12.43
C LEU A 265 -12.62 -0.20 13.68
N THR A 266 -13.90 -0.47 13.98
CA THR A 266 -14.56 0.03 15.19
C THR A 266 -13.81 -0.44 16.43
N SER A 267 -13.55 -1.74 16.55
CA SER A 267 -12.82 -2.31 17.68
C SER A 267 -11.41 -1.71 17.83
N SER A 268 -10.68 -1.58 16.73
CA SER A 268 -9.33 -0.99 16.75
C SER A 268 -9.34 0.50 17.06
N LEU A 269 -10.35 1.26 16.62
CA LEU A 269 -10.50 2.69 16.98
C LEU A 269 -10.80 2.86 18.47
N GLU A 270 -11.63 2.00 19.06
CA GLU A 270 -11.90 2.02 20.50
C GLU A 270 -10.63 1.77 21.31
N GLU A 271 -9.72 0.94 20.81
CA GLU A 271 -8.43 0.63 21.43
C GLU A 271 -7.40 1.77 21.23
N PHE A 272 -7.14 2.17 19.99
CA PHE A 272 -6.05 3.10 19.68
C PHE A 272 -6.45 4.58 19.72
N GLN A 273 -7.72 4.89 19.51
CA GLN A 273 -8.25 6.25 19.37
C GLN A 273 -9.53 6.47 20.23
N PRO A 274 -9.51 6.19 21.53
CA PRO A 274 -10.74 6.20 22.38
C PRO A 274 -11.43 7.55 22.46
N SER A 275 -10.79 8.63 22.04
CA SER A 275 -11.38 9.98 21.97
C SER A 275 -12.17 10.25 20.68
N LEU A 276 -12.07 9.38 19.66
CA LEU A 276 -12.81 9.51 18.42
C LEU A 276 -14.15 8.78 18.50
N ASP A 277 -15.16 9.36 17.86
CA ASP A 277 -16.42 8.67 17.61
C ASP A 277 -16.21 7.65 16.47
N ALA A 278 -15.99 6.39 16.82
CA ALA A 278 -15.76 5.31 15.87
C ALA A 278 -16.92 5.15 14.89
N GLN A 279 -18.17 5.39 15.34
CA GLN A 279 -19.35 5.28 14.46
C GLN A 279 -19.40 6.41 13.43
N ASP A 280 -18.93 7.62 13.75
CA ASP A 280 -18.83 8.72 12.80
C ASP A 280 -17.73 8.47 11.75
N VAL A 281 -16.59 7.87 12.16
CA VAL A 281 -15.55 7.41 11.21
C VAL A 281 -16.12 6.39 10.24
N VAL A 282 -16.76 5.33 10.75
CA VAL A 282 -17.37 4.26 9.95
C VAL A 282 -18.40 4.84 8.99
N THR A 283 -19.34 5.65 9.46
CA THR A 283 -20.38 6.26 8.62
C THR A 283 -19.79 7.14 7.53
N THR A 284 -18.75 7.90 7.83
CA THR A 284 -18.04 8.73 6.85
C THR A 284 -17.35 7.88 5.79
N TRP A 285 -16.57 6.89 6.22
CA TRP A 285 -15.79 6.07 5.29
C TRP A 285 -16.65 5.12 4.45
N MET A 286 -17.77 4.61 4.96
CA MET A 286 -18.72 3.86 4.17
C MET A 286 -19.21 4.65 2.95
N LYS A 287 -19.50 5.94 3.12
CA LYS A 287 -19.91 6.84 2.02
C LYS A 287 -18.76 7.12 1.03
N LEU A 288 -17.52 7.05 1.49
CA LEU A 288 -16.33 7.29 0.67
C LEU A 288 -15.82 6.05 -0.06
N TYR A 289 -16.32 4.85 0.24
CA TYR A 289 -15.89 3.62 -0.44
C TYR A 289 -16.11 3.66 -1.96
N PRO A 290 -17.31 4.01 -2.49
CA PRO A 290 -17.47 4.16 -3.94
C PRO A 290 -16.58 5.25 -4.54
N VAL A 291 -16.33 6.34 -3.79
CA VAL A 291 -15.46 7.43 -4.23
C VAL A 291 -14.01 6.95 -4.36
N ALA A 292 -13.52 6.12 -3.42
CA ALA A 292 -12.19 5.51 -3.49
C ALA A 292 -12.06 4.56 -4.69
N TRP A 293 -13.11 3.78 -5.00
CA TRP A 293 -13.17 2.96 -6.20
C TRP A 293 -13.12 3.81 -7.48
N ALA A 294 -13.87 4.91 -7.54
CA ALA A 294 -13.85 5.81 -8.70
C ALA A 294 -12.47 6.45 -8.89
N ASP A 295 -11.76 6.80 -7.81
CA ASP A 295 -10.38 7.29 -7.90
C ASP A 295 -9.44 6.24 -8.49
N PHE A 296 -9.55 4.99 -8.06
CA PHE A 296 -8.77 3.90 -8.61
C PHE A 296 -9.12 3.62 -10.08
N GLN A 297 -10.41 3.63 -10.45
CA GLN A 297 -10.86 3.45 -11.83
C GLN A 297 -10.37 4.58 -12.75
N ARG A 298 -10.31 5.81 -12.28
CA ARG A 298 -9.71 6.94 -13.00
C ARG A 298 -8.29 6.62 -13.45
N PHE A 299 -7.49 6.08 -12.53
CA PHE A 299 -6.12 5.68 -12.85
C PHE A 299 -6.09 4.48 -13.80
N VAL A 300 -6.83 3.41 -13.50
CA VAL A 300 -6.82 2.17 -14.31
C VAL A 300 -7.24 2.44 -15.74
N LYS A 301 -8.32 3.20 -15.96
CA LYS A 301 -8.81 3.56 -17.30
C LYS A 301 -7.82 4.43 -18.11
N GLY A 302 -7.08 5.30 -17.44
CA GLY A 302 -6.01 6.08 -18.10
C GLY A 302 -4.75 5.25 -18.36
N TRP A 303 -4.39 4.38 -17.41
CA TRP A 303 -3.18 3.57 -17.52
C TRP A 303 -3.34 2.37 -18.45
N SER A 304 -4.46 1.66 -18.42
CA SER A 304 -4.73 0.48 -19.22
C SER A 304 -6.24 0.35 -19.51
N PRO A 305 -6.73 0.98 -20.59
CA PRO A 305 -8.17 1.05 -20.90
C PRO A 305 -8.85 -0.32 -21.05
N ASP A 306 -8.10 -1.36 -21.40
CA ASP A 306 -8.60 -2.74 -21.58
C ASP A 306 -8.35 -3.62 -20.35
N HIS A 307 -8.03 -3.03 -19.20
CA HIS A 307 -7.72 -3.78 -17.99
C HIS A 307 -8.97 -4.52 -17.47
N TRP A 308 -8.82 -5.78 -17.04
CA TRP A 308 -9.92 -6.64 -16.57
C TRP A 308 -10.69 -6.07 -15.36
N LYS A 309 -10.08 -5.18 -14.58
CA LYS A 309 -10.74 -4.46 -13.47
C LYS A 309 -11.73 -3.39 -13.95
N ILE A 310 -11.84 -3.14 -15.25
CA ILE A 310 -12.88 -2.32 -15.85
C ILE A 310 -14.00 -3.27 -16.27
N ASN A 311 -15.06 -3.32 -15.48
CA ASN A 311 -16.15 -4.27 -15.63
C ASN A 311 -17.47 -3.63 -15.17
N PRO A 312 -18.64 -4.24 -15.45
CA PRO A 312 -19.94 -3.65 -15.12
C PRO A 312 -20.13 -3.26 -13.66
N PHE A 313 -19.53 -4.02 -12.72
CA PHE A 313 -19.61 -3.71 -11.30
C PHE A 313 -18.83 -2.43 -10.96
N THR A 314 -17.58 -2.33 -11.43
CA THR A 314 -16.72 -1.16 -11.16
C THR A 314 -17.20 0.10 -11.89
N GLU A 315 -17.80 -0.05 -13.09
CA GLU A 315 -18.49 1.02 -13.79
C GLU A 315 -19.69 1.53 -12.99
N SER A 316 -20.54 0.64 -12.48
CA SER A 316 -21.68 1.00 -11.65
C SER A 316 -21.28 1.74 -10.37
N LEU A 317 -20.21 1.30 -9.68
CA LEU A 317 -19.66 2.01 -8.52
C LEU A 317 -19.13 3.40 -8.90
N THR A 318 -18.50 3.54 -10.05
CA THR A 318 -17.98 4.80 -10.54
C THR A 318 -19.10 5.79 -10.83
N GLU A 319 -20.18 5.34 -11.52
CA GLU A 319 -21.38 6.13 -11.78
C GLU A 319 -22.06 6.56 -10.49
N GLN A 320 -22.21 5.63 -9.53
CA GLN A 320 -22.76 5.91 -8.22
C GLN A 320 -21.94 6.99 -7.51
N ALA A 321 -20.61 6.84 -7.47
CA ALA A 321 -19.73 7.83 -6.86
C ALA A 321 -19.94 9.23 -7.47
N ILE A 322 -19.89 9.34 -8.80
CA ILE A 322 -20.07 10.61 -9.51
C ILE A 322 -21.41 11.26 -9.17
N SER A 323 -22.48 10.48 -9.13
CA SER A 323 -23.83 10.96 -8.79
C SER A 323 -23.94 11.50 -7.36
N LEU A 324 -23.16 10.92 -6.43
CA LEU A 324 -23.16 11.30 -5.01
C LEU A 324 -22.26 12.50 -4.70
N LEU A 325 -21.31 12.86 -5.55
CA LEU A 325 -20.30 13.91 -5.27
C LEU A 325 -20.90 15.24 -4.78
N PRO A 326 -21.98 15.81 -5.39
CA PRO A 326 -22.51 17.08 -4.91
C PRO A 326 -23.08 17.03 -3.50
N ALA A 327 -23.71 15.89 -3.12
CA ALA A 327 -24.25 15.69 -1.78
C ALA A 327 -23.12 15.46 -0.75
N LEU A 328 -22.15 14.61 -1.08
CA LEU A 328 -21.01 14.31 -0.22
C LEU A 328 -20.13 15.54 0.03
N LYS A 329 -19.90 16.39 -0.99
CA LYS A 329 -19.17 17.65 -0.81
C LYS A 329 -19.85 18.55 0.20
N ARG A 330 -21.18 18.73 0.11
CA ARG A 330 -21.94 19.53 1.08
C ARG A 330 -21.90 18.93 2.49
N GLU A 331 -22.02 17.60 2.59
CA GLU A 331 -22.05 16.92 3.89
C GLU A 331 -20.68 16.88 4.56
N LEU A 332 -19.64 16.47 3.84
CA LEU A 332 -18.36 16.10 4.45
C LEU A 332 -17.31 17.23 4.45
N LEU A 333 -17.49 18.26 3.62
CA LEU A 333 -16.53 19.36 3.50
C LEU A 333 -17.04 20.69 4.01
N LEU A 334 -18.36 20.95 3.96
CA LEU A 334 -18.95 22.24 4.33
C LEU A 334 -19.53 22.27 5.74
N ARG A 335 -19.72 21.13 6.39
CA ARG A 335 -20.07 21.05 7.81
C ARG A 335 -18.78 21.10 8.64
N ARG A 336 -18.22 22.29 8.78
CA ARG A 336 -17.16 22.61 9.74
C ARG A 336 -17.75 23.42 10.89
#